data_b7c74b45abbb64f8e019cbbbfbd4f0a9
#
_entry.id   b7c74b45abbb64f8e019cbbbfbd4f0a9
#
_cell.length_a   1.000
_cell.length_b   1.000
_cell.length_c   1.000
_cell.angle_alpha   90.00
_cell.angle_beta   90.00
_cell.angle_gamma   90.00
#
_symmetry.space_group_name_H-M   'P 1'
#
loop_
_entity.id
_entity.type
_entity.pdbx_description
1 polymer ?
#
loop_
_entity_poly.entity_id
_entity_poly.type
_entity_poly.pdbx_seq_one_letter_code
_entity_poly.pdbx_strand_id
1 'polypeptide(L)'
;MNHQPEIAIIESNTLTCLGLKGILEEMIPMATIRTFHQFSELMDDTPDMYAHYFISAQIYVEHNAFFLPRKRKTIVLASDSPQFQLSGVPVLNIHESEEELVKNILKLHQHAHHNGYPVKDMPSMPPAQLIRRFYLPVK
;
A
#
# COMPACT_ATOMS: atom_id res chain seq x y z
N MET A 1 4.93 22.52 -9.51
CA MET A 1 5.96 21.67 -8.95
C MET A 1 5.45 20.25 -8.80
N ASN A 2 6.16 19.32 -9.35
CA ASN A 2 5.68 17.94 -9.38
C ASN A 2 6.19 17.18 -8.18
N HIS A 3 5.29 16.90 -7.27
CA HIS A 3 5.60 16.03 -6.16
C HIS A 3 5.27 14.62 -6.54
N GLN A 4 6.30 13.79 -6.61
CA GLN A 4 6.07 12.37 -6.80
C GLN A 4 5.51 11.81 -5.51
N PRO A 5 4.51 10.95 -5.60
CA PRO A 5 3.98 10.34 -4.38
C PRO A 5 5.04 9.47 -3.72
N GLU A 6 5.08 9.55 -2.40
CA GLU A 6 5.97 8.68 -1.63
C GLU A 6 5.12 7.70 -0.84
N ILE A 7 5.54 6.47 -0.87
CA ILE A 7 4.83 5.39 -0.19
C ILE A 7 5.79 4.72 0.77
N ALA A 8 5.36 4.53 2.01
CA ALA A 8 6.16 3.86 3.01
C ALA A 8 5.66 2.44 3.22
N ILE A 9 6.59 1.51 3.32
CA ILE A 9 6.29 0.14 3.72
C ILE A 9 6.97 -0.08 5.05
N ILE A 10 6.19 -0.38 6.08
CA ILE A 10 6.73 -0.64 7.41
C ILE A 10 6.43 -2.08 7.76
N GLU A 11 7.42 -2.92 7.56
CA GLU A 11 7.24 -4.37 7.65
C GLU A 11 8.56 -5.01 8.05
N SER A 12 8.54 -5.79 9.13
CA SER A 12 9.75 -6.44 9.61
C SER A 12 10.14 -7.66 8.79
N ASN A 13 9.20 -8.27 8.07
CA ASN A 13 9.51 -9.42 7.23
C ASN A 13 10.12 -8.95 5.93
N THR A 14 11.39 -9.29 5.72
CA THR A 14 12.12 -8.78 4.58
C THR A 14 11.53 -9.22 3.24
N LEU A 15 11.12 -10.48 3.14
CA LEU A 15 10.56 -10.96 1.88
C LEU A 15 9.25 -10.24 1.54
N THR A 16 8.40 -10.06 2.53
CA THR A 16 7.15 -9.32 2.32
C THR A 16 7.45 -7.90 1.87
N CYS A 17 8.40 -7.27 2.53
CA CYS A 17 8.77 -5.90 2.23
C CYS A 17 9.30 -5.77 0.81
N LEU A 18 10.22 -6.64 0.42
CA LEU A 18 10.83 -6.59 -0.91
C LEU A 18 9.81 -6.94 -2.00
N GLY A 19 8.98 -7.93 -1.74
CA GLY A 19 7.96 -8.32 -2.72
C GLY A 19 6.96 -7.22 -2.96
N LEU A 20 6.48 -6.61 -1.89
CA LEU A 20 5.52 -5.53 -2.01
C LEU A 20 6.14 -4.31 -2.68
N LYS A 21 7.38 -4.00 -2.33
CA LYS A 21 8.08 -2.89 -2.96
C LYS A 21 8.17 -3.09 -4.48
N GLY A 22 8.53 -4.29 -4.90
CA GLY A 22 8.63 -4.59 -6.33
C GLY A 22 7.29 -4.43 -7.04
N ILE A 23 6.22 -4.92 -6.43
CA ILE A 23 4.90 -4.80 -7.02
C ILE A 23 4.49 -3.33 -7.12
N LEU A 24 4.69 -2.56 -6.05
CA LEU A 24 4.29 -1.17 -6.06
C LEU A 24 5.11 -0.35 -7.04
N GLU A 25 6.39 -0.64 -7.19
CA GLU A 25 7.22 0.09 -8.15
C GLU A 25 6.75 -0.15 -9.57
N GLU A 26 6.26 -1.34 -9.85
CA GLU A 26 5.72 -1.62 -11.18
C GLU A 26 4.35 -1.01 -11.39
N MET A 27 3.50 -1.04 -10.37
CA MET A 27 2.16 -0.50 -10.48
C MET A 27 2.15 1.03 -10.52
N ILE A 28 3.05 1.65 -9.79
CA ILE A 28 3.09 3.10 -9.68
C ILE A 28 4.52 3.56 -9.95
N PRO A 29 4.94 3.57 -11.23
CA PRO A 29 6.35 3.87 -11.54
C PRO A 29 6.81 5.25 -11.11
N MET A 30 5.87 6.19 -10.92
CA MET A 30 6.23 7.53 -10.51
C MET A 30 6.40 7.67 -9.01
N ALA A 31 6.00 6.66 -8.26
CA ALA A 31 6.09 6.73 -6.80
C ALA A 31 7.49 6.38 -6.32
N THR A 32 7.87 6.99 -5.22
CA THR A 32 9.07 6.61 -4.49
C THR A 32 8.66 5.70 -3.35
N ILE A 33 9.20 4.50 -3.32
CA ILE A 33 8.85 3.51 -2.31
C ILE A 33 9.98 3.45 -1.30
N ARG A 34 9.68 3.74 -0.04
CA ARG A 34 10.66 3.65 1.04
C ARG A 34 10.25 2.54 1.99
N THR A 35 11.24 1.78 2.44
CA THR A 35 10.97 0.62 3.29
C THR A 35 11.58 0.83 4.66
N PHE A 36 10.84 0.42 5.67
CA PHE A 36 11.26 0.50 7.07
C PHE A 36 10.93 -0.83 7.71
N HIS A 37 11.85 -1.35 8.49
CA HIS A 37 11.62 -2.61 9.18
C HIS A 37 11.02 -2.40 10.57
N GLN A 38 11.16 -1.20 11.11
CA GLN A 38 10.65 -0.88 12.43
C GLN A 38 10.00 0.49 12.40
N PHE A 39 9.06 0.68 13.31
CA PHE A 39 8.37 1.95 13.42
C PHE A 39 9.33 3.10 13.74
N SER A 40 10.36 2.81 14.55
CA SER A 40 11.32 3.85 14.92
C SER A 40 12.05 4.40 13.71
N GLU A 41 12.32 3.56 12.72
CA GLU A 41 12.96 4.02 11.49
C GLU A 41 12.09 5.01 10.73
N LEU A 42 10.79 4.77 10.72
CA LEU A 42 9.86 5.71 10.09
C LEU A 42 9.87 7.05 10.83
N MET A 43 9.89 6.99 12.16
CA MET A 43 9.89 8.21 12.96
C MET A 43 11.16 9.04 12.76
N ASP A 44 12.27 8.38 12.48
CA ASP A 44 13.55 9.06 12.25
C ASP A 44 13.64 9.68 10.86
N ASP A 45 12.69 9.37 10.02
CA ASP A 45 12.63 9.94 8.68
C ASP A 45 11.63 11.11 8.69
N THR A 46 10.81 11.21 7.67
CA THR A 46 9.78 12.25 7.58
C THR A 46 8.41 11.58 7.59
N PRO A 47 7.94 11.18 8.77
CA PRO A 47 6.78 10.26 8.85
C PRO A 47 5.49 10.81 8.26
N ASP A 48 5.34 12.12 8.17
CA ASP A 48 4.11 12.70 7.66
C ASP A 48 4.11 12.97 6.17
N MET A 49 5.19 12.65 5.47
CA MET A 49 5.31 12.99 4.06
C MET A 49 4.75 11.96 3.10
N TYR A 50 4.27 10.86 3.61
CA TYR A 50 3.88 9.75 2.75
C TYR A 50 2.44 9.84 2.32
N ALA A 51 2.19 9.52 1.06
CA ALA A 51 0.83 9.46 0.53
C ALA A 51 0.10 8.21 1.05
N HIS A 52 0.84 7.13 1.24
CA HIS A 52 0.29 5.87 1.74
C HIS A 52 1.28 5.18 2.64
N TYR A 53 0.75 4.46 3.62
CA TYR A 53 1.53 3.57 4.48
C TYR A 53 1.01 2.15 4.30
N PHE A 54 1.90 1.23 3.92
CA PHE A 54 1.61 -0.19 3.96
C PHE A 54 2.33 -0.74 5.18
N ILE A 55 1.59 -1.23 6.15
CA ILE A 55 2.15 -1.48 7.47
C ILE A 55 1.71 -2.83 8.00
N SER A 56 2.63 -3.57 8.61
CA SER A 56 2.28 -4.86 9.20
C SER A 56 1.23 -4.68 10.27
N ALA A 57 0.38 -5.72 10.41
CA ALA A 57 -0.69 -5.67 11.39
C ALA A 57 -0.15 -5.48 12.81
N GLN A 58 0.98 -6.13 13.11
CA GLN A 58 1.57 -6.01 14.43
C GLN A 58 2.01 -4.58 14.74
N ILE A 59 2.71 -3.95 13.78
CA ILE A 59 3.16 -2.58 13.98
C ILE A 59 1.98 -1.64 14.07
N TYR A 60 0.94 -1.88 13.29
CA TYR A 60 -0.25 -1.06 13.36
C TYR A 60 -0.89 -1.11 14.75
N VAL A 61 -1.01 -2.31 15.31
CA VAL A 61 -1.60 -2.46 16.64
C VAL A 61 -0.74 -1.79 17.70
N GLU A 62 0.58 -1.96 17.60
CA GLU A 62 1.50 -1.40 18.58
C GLU A 62 1.56 0.13 18.51
N HIS A 63 1.31 0.70 17.36
CA HIS A 63 1.46 2.14 17.15
C HIS A 63 0.22 2.77 16.55
N ASN A 64 -0.94 2.27 16.95
CA ASN A 64 -2.18 2.74 16.35
C ASN A 64 -2.47 4.21 16.64
N ALA A 65 -1.90 4.76 17.71
CA ALA A 65 -2.07 6.18 17.98
C ALA A 65 -1.54 7.05 16.85
N PHE A 66 -0.47 6.61 16.21
CA PHE A 66 0.07 7.33 15.06
C PHE A 66 -0.78 7.11 13.81
N PHE A 67 -1.20 5.86 13.57
CA PHE A 67 -1.83 5.53 12.30
C PHE A 67 -3.33 5.79 12.27
N LEU A 68 -3.99 5.79 13.41
CA LEU A 68 -5.42 5.98 13.45
C LEU A 68 -5.85 7.34 12.86
N PRO A 69 -5.19 8.45 13.20
CA PRO A 69 -5.54 9.71 12.53
C PRO A 69 -5.20 9.72 11.04
N ARG A 70 -4.38 8.77 10.61
CA ARG A 70 -3.94 8.65 9.22
C ARG A 70 -4.57 7.48 8.51
N LYS A 71 -5.71 7.00 9.00
CA LYS A 71 -6.29 5.76 8.49
C LYS A 71 -6.68 5.84 7.02
N ARG A 72 -6.92 7.04 6.50
CA ARG A 72 -7.31 7.19 5.10
C ARG A 72 -6.19 6.80 4.15
N LYS A 73 -4.95 6.87 4.60
CA LYS A 73 -3.82 6.52 3.77
C LYS A 73 -3.04 5.34 4.31
N THR A 74 -3.63 4.59 5.23
CA THR A 74 -3.00 3.44 5.85
C THR A 74 -3.65 2.16 5.35
N ILE A 75 -2.82 1.22 4.92
CA ILE A 75 -3.25 -0.10 4.48
C ILE A 75 -2.50 -1.11 5.32
N VAL A 76 -3.24 -1.97 6.02
CA VAL A 76 -2.64 -2.93 6.92
C VAL A 76 -2.38 -4.23 6.18
N LEU A 77 -1.15 -4.73 6.32
CA LEU A 77 -0.76 -6.01 5.75
C LEU A 77 -1.09 -7.10 6.76
N ALA A 78 -1.93 -8.02 6.38
CA ALA A 78 -2.36 -9.06 7.29
C ALA A 78 -2.21 -10.41 6.63
N SER A 79 -1.94 -11.42 7.44
CA SER A 79 -1.96 -12.79 6.96
C SER A 79 -3.32 -13.35 7.31
N ASP A 80 -4.10 -13.65 6.29
CA ASP A 80 -5.23 -14.54 6.31
C ASP A 80 -6.14 -14.61 7.51
N SER A 81 -6.03 -13.73 8.45
CA SER A 81 -6.81 -13.83 9.65
C SER A 81 -8.01 -12.90 9.57
N PRO A 82 -9.20 -13.46 9.48
CA PRO A 82 -10.39 -12.63 9.49
C PRO A 82 -10.62 -11.90 10.80
N GLN A 83 -9.78 -12.17 11.80
CA GLN A 83 -9.88 -11.50 13.09
C GLN A 83 -9.34 -10.09 13.07
N PHE A 84 -8.56 -9.75 12.06
CA PHE A 84 -8.06 -8.39 11.93
C PHE A 84 -9.04 -7.54 11.15
N GLN A 85 -10.23 -7.43 11.66
CA GLN A 85 -11.13 -6.45 11.13
C GLN A 85 -10.92 -5.18 11.92
N LEU A 86 -9.99 -4.39 11.41
CA LEU A 86 -9.72 -3.11 12.01
C LEU A 86 -10.70 -2.11 11.46
N SER A 87 -11.46 -1.56 12.35
CA SER A 87 -12.57 -0.69 12.00
C SER A 87 -12.08 0.49 11.17
N GLY A 88 -12.54 0.57 9.93
CA GLY A 88 -12.27 1.71 9.08
C GLY A 88 -10.91 1.71 8.40
N VAL A 89 -10.12 0.65 8.56
CA VAL A 89 -8.81 0.58 7.94
C VAL A 89 -8.78 -0.53 6.92
N PRO A 90 -8.40 -0.25 5.67
CA PRO A 90 -8.30 -1.31 4.68
C PRO A 90 -7.18 -2.28 4.99
N VAL A 91 -7.43 -3.54 4.67
CA VAL A 91 -6.50 -4.63 4.95
C VAL A 91 -6.14 -5.31 3.64
N LEU A 92 -4.85 -5.54 3.44
CA LEU A 92 -4.36 -6.30 2.30
C LEU A 92 -3.87 -7.65 2.79
N ASN A 93 -4.47 -8.72 2.27
CA ASN A 93 -4.07 -10.06 2.64
C ASN A 93 -2.81 -10.44 1.86
N ILE A 94 -1.72 -10.70 2.57
CA ILE A 94 -0.44 -10.98 1.94
C ILE A 94 -0.28 -12.44 1.53
N HIS A 95 -1.27 -13.28 1.82
CA HIS A 95 -1.23 -14.69 1.45
C HIS A 95 -2.01 -15.00 0.18
N GLU A 96 -2.38 -13.96 -0.55
CA GLU A 96 -3.04 -14.15 -1.83
C GLU A 96 -2.02 -14.40 -2.93
N SER A 97 -2.53 -14.87 -4.07
CA SER A 97 -1.68 -14.96 -5.25
C SER A 97 -1.24 -13.58 -5.69
N GLU A 98 -0.21 -13.55 -6.52
CA GLU A 98 0.27 -12.27 -7.04
C GLU A 98 -0.84 -11.52 -7.79
N GLU A 99 -1.62 -12.25 -8.57
CA GLU A 99 -2.72 -11.64 -9.30
C GLU A 99 -3.74 -11.01 -8.38
N GLU A 100 -4.09 -11.69 -7.30
CA GLU A 100 -5.05 -11.15 -6.34
C GLU A 100 -4.47 -9.98 -5.57
N LEU A 101 -3.17 -10.04 -5.26
CA LEU A 101 -2.51 -8.92 -4.59
C LEU A 101 -2.59 -7.67 -5.44
N VAL A 102 -2.27 -7.79 -6.73
CA VAL A 102 -2.30 -6.64 -7.63
C VAL A 102 -3.72 -6.08 -7.73
N LYS A 103 -4.71 -6.95 -7.87
CA LYS A 103 -6.10 -6.51 -7.93
C LYS A 103 -6.49 -5.75 -6.67
N ASN A 104 -6.13 -6.29 -5.51
CA ASN A 104 -6.54 -5.69 -4.25
C ASN A 104 -5.82 -4.39 -3.98
N ILE A 105 -4.55 -4.30 -4.33
CA ILE A 105 -3.82 -3.04 -4.22
C ILE A 105 -4.47 -1.98 -5.10
N LEU A 106 -4.83 -2.36 -6.30
CA LEU A 106 -5.48 -1.43 -7.21
C LEU A 106 -6.80 -0.91 -6.66
N LYS A 107 -7.61 -1.80 -6.09
CA LYS A 107 -8.87 -1.40 -5.48
C LYS A 107 -8.64 -0.44 -4.31
N LEU A 108 -7.67 -0.74 -3.47
CA LEU A 108 -7.39 0.10 -2.32
C LEU A 108 -6.89 1.47 -2.75
N HIS A 109 -6.05 1.49 -3.77
CA HIS A 109 -5.54 2.74 -4.31
C HIS A 109 -6.67 3.59 -4.88
N GLN A 110 -7.56 2.98 -5.65
CA GLN A 110 -8.70 3.68 -6.21
C GLN A 110 -9.63 4.19 -5.14
N HIS A 111 -9.85 3.40 -4.11
CA HIS A 111 -10.72 3.81 -3.01
C HIS A 111 -10.17 5.03 -2.29
N ALA A 112 -8.87 5.04 -2.04
CA ALA A 112 -8.23 6.17 -1.37
C ALA A 112 -8.38 7.43 -2.20
N HIS A 113 -8.13 7.33 -3.51
CA HIS A 113 -8.29 8.48 -4.40
C HIS A 113 -9.73 8.91 -4.52
N HIS A 114 -10.64 7.95 -4.57
CA HIS A 114 -12.06 8.26 -4.66
C HIS A 114 -12.53 9.09 -3.47
N ASN A 115 -12.01 8.80 -2.31
CA ASN A 115 -12.39 9.52 -1.10
C ASN A 115 -11.70 10.86 -0.95
N GLY A 116 -10.58 11.06 -1.64
CA GLY A 116 -9.79 12.26 -1.47
C GLY A 116 -9.79 13.21 -2.65
N TYR A 117 -10.11 12.73 -3.84
CA TYR A 117 -9.97 13.53 -5.06
C TYR A 117 -11.12 13.27 -6.02
N PRO A 118 -11.41 14.24 -6.90
CA PRO A 118 -12.43 14.02 -7.91
C PRO A 118 -12.07 12.85 -8.82
N VAL A 119 -12.99 11.94 -8.96
CA VAL A 119 -12.77 10.75 -9.75
C VAL A 119 -12.51 11.08 -11.21
N LYS A 120 -13.16 12.12 -11.70
CA LYS A 120 -13.06 12.49 -13.11
C LYS A 120 -11.65 12.89 -13.52
N ASP A 121 -10.82 13.25 -12.56
CA ASP A 121 -9.46 13.68 -12.86
C ASP A 121 -8.47 12.51 -12.90
N MET A 122 -8.95 11.31 -12.65
CA MET A 122 -8.09 10.14 -12.66
C MET A 122 -8.04 9.51 -14.02
N PRO A 123 -6.86 9.10 -14.47
CA PRO A 123 -6.80 8.33 -15.70
C PRO A 123 -7.58 7.04 -15.52
N SER A 124 -8.42 6.78 -16.47
CA SER A 124 -9.26 5.62 -16.41
C SER A 124 -8.56 4.45 -17.08
N MET A 125 -7.82 3.70 -16.29
CA MET A 125 -7.22 2.48 -16.81
C MET A 125 -7.96 1.30 -16.22
N PRO A 126 -8.60 0.47 -17.05
CA PRO A 126 -9.31 -0.69 -16.53
C PRO A 126 -8.37 -1.61 -15.78
N PRO A 127 -8.83 -2.22 -14.69
CA PRO A 127 -7.98 -3.16 -13.93
C PRO A 127 -7.42 -4.28 -14.79
N ALA A 128 -8.18 -4.71 -15.79
CA ALA A 128 -7.71 -5.79 -16.67
C ALA A 128 -6.46 -5.38 -17.42
N GLN A 129 -6.37 -4.13 -17.86
CA GLN A 129 -5.18 -3.67 -18.56
C GLN A 129 -3.97 -3.60 -17.65
N LEU A 130 -4.16 -3.19 -16.41
CA LEU A 130 -3.07 -3.17 -15.45
C LEU A 130 -2.57 -4.59 -15.17
N ILE A 131 -3.49 -5.52 -14.99
CA ILE A 131 -3.12 -6.89 -14.74
C ILE A 131 -2.35 -7.46 -15.93
N ARG A 132 -2.80 -7.16 -17.14
CA ARG A 132 -2.11 -7.62 -18.34
C ARG A 132 -0.71 -7.06 -18.43
N ARG A 133 -0.52 -5.83 -17.99
CA ARG A 133 0.80 -5.22 -17.98
C ARG A 133 1.78 -6.00 -17.13
N PHE A 134 1.30 -6.56 -16.00
CA PHE A 134 2.14 -7.34 -15.09
C PHE A 134 2.31 -8.78 -15.54
N TYR A 135 1.26 -9.38 -16.09
CA TYR A 135 1.20 -10.82 -16.23
C TYR A 135 1.27 -11.31 -17.67
N LEU A 136 1.34 -10.40 -18.62
CA LEU A 136 1.57 -10.84 -19.98
C LEU A 136 2.97 -11.44 -20.05
N PRO A 137 3.09 -12.64 -20.64
CA PRO A 137 4.41 -13.23 -20.77
C PRO A 137 5.27 -12.34 -21.62
N VAL A 138 6.49 -12.16 -21.19
CA VAL A 138 7.47 -11.46 -21.98
C VAL A 138 7.99 -12.43 -23.01
N LYS A 139 7.76 -12.13 -24.24
CA LYS A 139 8.18 -13.00 -25.30
C LYS A 139 9.34 -12.42 -26.05
#